data_142d8db4d1e9755ceb6b1f37319af5bc
#
_entry.id   142d8db4d1e9755ceb6b1f37319af5bc
#
_cell.length_a   1.000
_cell.length_b   1.000
_cell.length_c   1.000
_cell.angle_alpha   90.00
_cell.angle_beta   90.00
_cell.angle_gamma   90.00
#
_symmetry.space_group_name_H-M   'P 1'
#
loop_
_entity.id
_entity.type
_entity.pdbx_description
1 polymer ?
#
loop_
_entity_poly.entity_id
_entity_poly.type
_entity_poly.pdbx_seq_one_letter_code
_entity_poly.pdbx_strand_id
1 'polypeptide(L)'
;KTIPEVHHVLGKAGRAETATDNAPVSMIETIIMLKPKEEWRPGIRKKDIIAELDKKLQIPGVRNGFTQPIINRINMLSTGVRTDIGFKIYGDNLDTLEEYAVKAEAILKTVPGAADVVADRAQRGYYLDISVKREAAARYGVKIADVQDIIETAIGGQNLSVILDGRMRFPMRMRFARDSRESIEELERLIVPIPTRGASVSSMNASSGAGAGMNAGASGGAGAGMGGTGGMNSATPVREVSNNTGVDAASSSSLLSSGQANAQAASQTFVPLSYLADIRVVNGPSMINSEHGSLRAVVFMNARGRDMGGVVEDAQKAIAEKLKLPAGYSVDWSGQYEHKIRADRTIKILMPVVFLLIFVLLYFTLHDYVEAGVVMLSVPFALIGGMYMIYVLGYNFSIAVWVGFIALYGVAVETGVVMVVYLHEALDKRLLAAQRGERGALTLQDIYDAAVEGSVLRLRPKLMTVLTAMIGLVPVMWATGTGADVMKPLTAPMIGGLLTSAVHVLVVTPVLFVIMKERALKKGTLEVSKMAGWMSH
;
A
#
# COMPACT_ATOMS: atom_id res chain seq x y z
N LYS A 1 26.58 3.39 -13.70
CA LYS A 1 27.13 4.75 -13.48
C LYS A 1 27.45 5.51 -14.78
N THR A 2 27.01 5.02 -15.93
CA THR A 2 27.20 5.72 -17.23
C THR A 2 26.25 6.90 -17.41
N ILE A 3 25.26 7.06 -16.56
CA ILE A 3 24.30 8.19 -16.54
C ILE A 3 24.80 9.21 -15.53
N PRO A 4 25.01 10.48 -15.90
CA PRO A 4 25.64 11.50 -15.05
C PRO A 4 24.89 11.79 -13.75
N GLU A 5 23.56 11.65 -13.78
CA GLU A 5 22.67 11.89 -12.64
C GLU A 5 22.73 10.76 -11.59
N VAL A 6 23.32 9.61 -11.91
CA VAL A 6 23.43 8.48 -10.96
C VAL A 6 24.63 8.68 -10.03
N HIS A 7 24.36 8.75 -8.73
CA HIS A 7 25.36 8.88 -7.69
C HIS A 7 25.90 7.51 -7.26
N HIS A 8 25.03 6.68 -6.67
CA HIS A 8 25.36 5.33 -6.22
C HIS A 8 24.37 4.29 -6.74
N VAL A 9 24.86 3.06 -6.90
CA VAL A 9 24.04 1.89 -7.26
C VAL A 9 24.37 0.78 -6.27
N LEU A 10 23.35 0.25 -5.62
CA LEU A 10 23.42 -0.89 -4.70
C LEU A 10 22.49 -1.97 -5.21
N GLY A 11 23.03 -3.16 -5.49
CA GLY A 11 22.24 -4.34 -5.88
C GLY A 11 22.16 -5.34 -4.74
N LYS A 12 20.95 -5.86 -4.48
CA LYS A 12 20.70 -6.98 -3.61
C LYS A 12 20.22 -8.14 -4.47
N ALA A 13 20.93 -9.26 -4.44
CA ALA A 13 20.60 -10.50 -5.13
C ALA A 13 20.37 -11.62 -4.11
N GLY A 14 19.40 -12.47 -4.37
CA GLY A 14 19.08 -13.60 -3.52
C GLY A 14 17.87 -13.38 -2.61
N ARG A 15 17.54 -14.43 -1.88
CA ARG A 15 16.38 -14.47 -0.97
C ARG A 15 16.79 -14.06 0.44
N ALA A 16 16.00 -13.17 1.05
CA ALA A 16 16.12 -12.89 2.47
C ALA A 16 15.36 -13.93 3.29
N GLU A 17 15.93 -14.35 4.44
CA GLU A 17 15.28 -15.27 5.37
C GLU A 17 14.28 -14.53 6.29
N THR A 18 13.38 -13.75 5.70
CA THR A 18 12.36 -13.00 6.44
C THR A 18 10.99 -13.16 5.80
N ALA A 19 9.93 -13.21 6.61
CA ALA A 19 8.56 -13.27 6.13
C ALA A 19 8.11 -12.00 5.37
N THR A 20 8.79 -10.87 5.57
CA THR A 20 8.46 -9.59 4.96
C THR A 20 9.12 -9.36 3.61
N ASP A 21 10.04 -10.21 3.20
CA ASP A 21 10.72 -10.13 1.90
C ASP A 21 10.63 -11.48 1.18
N ASN A 22 9.60 -11.65 0.39
CA ASN A 22 9.32 -12.86 -0.38
C ASN A 22 9.91 -12.84 -1.80
N ALA A 23 11.04 -12.16 -1.97
CA ALA A 23 11.71 -12.09 -3.27
C ALA A 23 12.21 -13.46 -3.73
N PRO A 24 12.00 -13.88 -4.99
CA PRO A 24 12.59 -15.10 -5.52
C PRO A 24 14.11 -14.97 -5.64
N VAL A 25 14.83 -16.09 -5.62
CA VAL A 25 16.30 -16.13 -5.71
C VAL A 25 16.83 -15.43 -6.96
N SER A 26 16.08 -15.48 -8.05
CA SER A 26 16.43 -14.85 -9.34
C SER A 26 16.20 -13.35 -9.41
N MET A 27 15.53 -12.78 -8.43
CA MET A 27 15.28 -11.33 -8.41
C MET A 27 16.51 -10.57 -7.93
N ILE A 28 16.90 -9.57 -8.72
CA ILE A 28 17.93 -8.61 -8.34
C ILE A 28 17.24 -7.28 -8.06
N GLU A 29 17.16 -6.88 -6.80
CA GLU A 29 16.67 -5.58 -6.41
C GLU A 29 17.82 -4.58 -6.44
N THR A 30 17.70 -3.56 -7.32
CA THR A 30 18.76 -2.57 -7.50
C THR A 30 18.25 -1.19 -7.10
N ILE A 31 18.89 -0.61 -6.07
CA ILE A 31 18.61 0.76 -5.62
C ILE A 31 19.56 1.69 -6.36
N ILE A 32 19.00 2.61 -7.14
CA ILE A 32 19.73 3.62 -7.89
C ILE A 32 19.51 4.97 -7.19
N MET A 33 20.54 5.47 -6.54
CA MET A 33 20.54 6.78 -5.91
C MET A 33 20.95 7.84 -6.93
N LEU A 34 20.09 8.83 -7.10
CA LEU A 34 20.34 9.97 -7.96
C LEU A 34 21.02 11.09 -7.17
N LYS A 35 21.78 11.92 -7.88
CA LYS A 35 22.34 13.17 -7.36
C LYS A 35 21.24 14.18 -7.01
N PRO A 36 21.52 15.25 -6.26
CA PRO A 36 20.62 16.38 -6.10
C PRO A 36 20.17 16.94 -7.46
N LYS A 37 18.94 17.45 -7.54
CA LYS A 37 18.34 17.91 -8.80
C LYS A 37 19.12 19.06 -9.46
N GLU A 38 19.82 19.83 -8.66
CA GLU A 38 20.66 20.95 -9.08
C GLU A 38 21.85 20.50 -9.94
N GLU A 39 22.30 19.25 -9.77
CA GLU A 39 23.41 18.64 -10.53
C GLU A 39 22.94 17.87 -11.77
N TRP A 40 21.63 17.88 -12.07
CA TRP A 40 21.12 17.18 -13.23
C TRP A 40 21.33 18.01 -14.50
N ARG A 41 21.42 17.33 -15.64
CA ARG A 41 21.45 17.99 -16.95
C ARG A 41 20.22 18.90 -17.12
N PRO A 42 20.36 20.11 -17.70
CA PRO A 42 19.26 21.04 -17.89
C PRO A 42 18.08 20.41 -18.64
N GLY A 43 16.86 20.60 -18.10
CA GLY A 43 15.62 20.11 -18.71
C GLY A 43 15.33 18.62 -18.54
N ILE A 44 16.23 17.83 -17.96
CA ILE A 44 16.02 16.40 -17.71
C ILE A 44 15.08 16.23 -16.50
N ARG A 45 14.12 15.35 -16.67
CA ARG A 45 13.20 14.93 -15.61
C ARG A 45 13.46 13.47 -15.25
N LYS A 46 13.00 13.04 -14.09
CA LYS A 46 13.14 11.66 -13.61
C LYS A 46 12.65 10.63 -14.63
N LYS A 47 11.54 10.91 -15.32
CA LYS A 47 10.99 10.03 -16.38
C LYS A 47 11.97 9.82 -17.55
N ASP A 48 12.75 10.86 -17.87
CA ASP A 48 13.70 10.82 -18.98
C ASP A 48 14.93 9.98 -18.57
N ILE A 49 15.35 10.06 -17.29
CA ILE A 49 16.41 9.20 -16.72
C ILE A 49 15.97 7.74 -16.70
N ILE A 50 14.70 7.45 -16.32
CA ILE A 50 14.16 6.08 -16.35
C ILE A 50 14.14 5.54 -17.78
N ALA A 51 13.72 6.32 -18.76
CA ALA A 51 13.73 5.91 -20.16
C ALA A 51 15.15 5.64 -20.69
N GLU A 52 16.13 6.46 -20.30
CA GLU A 52 17.53 6.24 -20.63
C GLU A 52 18.11 4.99 -19.96
N LEU A 53 17.76 4.74 -18.69
CA LEU A 53 18.12 3.52 -17.96
C LEU A 53 17.54 2.29 -18.64
N ASP A 54 16.24 2.32 -18.96
CA ASP A 54 15.54 1.19 -19.59
C ASP A 54 16.17 0.82 -20.92
N LYS A 55 16.52 1.84 -21.73
CA LYS A 55 17.22 1.63 -23.00
C LYS A 55 18.61 1.03 -22.82
N LYS A 56 19.37 1.46 -21.80
CA LYS A 56 20.75 1.00 -21.56
C LYS A 56 20.86 -0.35 -20.86
N LEU A 57 19.81 -0.75 -20.12
CA LEU A 57 19.79 -1.98 -19.33
C LEU A 57 19.08 -3.14 -20.03
N GLN A 58 19.00 -3.13 -21.35
CA GLN A 58 18.46 -4.26 -22.13
C GLN A 58 19.48 -5.43 -22.10
N ILE A 59 19.38 -6.26 -21.07
CA ILE A 59 20.24 -7.43 -20.87
C ILE A 59 19.46 -8.66 -21.28
N PRO A 60 19.96 -9.52 -22.18
CA PRO A 60 19.29 -10.75 -22.56
C PRO A 60 18.96 -11.63 -21.32
N GLY A 61 17.71 -12.07 -21.22
CA GLY A 61 17.25 -12.90 -20.09
C GLY A 61 16.87 -12.12 -18.83
N VAL A 62 17.15 -10.80 -18.77
CA VAL A 62 16.77 -9.94 -17.63
C VAL A 62 15.67 -8.99 -18.05
N ARG A 63 14.65 -8.85 -17.23
CA ARG A 63 13.56 -7.88 -17.42
C ARG A 63 13.58 -6.85 -16.30
N ASN A 64 13.59 -5.59 -16.67
CA ASN A 64 13.62 -4.48 -15.73
C ASN A 64 12.21 -3.98 -15.41
N GLY A 65 11.95 -3.69 -14.14
CA GLY A 65 10.77 -2.97 -13.67
C GLY A 65 11.23 -1.81 -12.77
N PHE A 66 10.87 -0.59 -13.11
CA PHE A 66 11.29 0.60 -12.35
C PHE A 66 10.19 1.02 -11.37
N THR A 67 10.51 0.97 -10.07
CA THR A 67 9.60 1.32 -8.98
C THR A 67 10.29 2.25 -7.97
N GLN A 68 9.50 2.77 -7.02
CA GLN A 68 10.04 3.52 -5.88
C GLN A 68 10.20 2.57 -4.70
N PRO A 69 11.33 2.58 -3.96
CA PRO A 69 11.59 1.61 -2.90
C PRO A 69 10.50 1.54 -1.82
N ILE A 70 10.04 2.69 -1.33
CA ILE A 70 9.03 2.76 -0.26
C ILE A 70 7.67 2.32 -0.78
N ILE A 71 7.25 2.83 -1.94
CA ILE A 71 5.95 2.47 -2.56
C ILE A 71 5.92 0.98 -2.90
N ASN A 72 7.02 0.46 -3.45
CA ASN A 72 7.15 -0.97 -3.75
C ASN A 72 6.96 -1.83 -2.48
N ARG A 73 7.59 -1.44 -1.37
CA ARG A 73 7.44 -2.14 -0.09
C ARG A 73 6.00 -2.08 0.44
N ILE A 74 5.36 -0.91 0.38
CA ILE A 74 3.96 -0.74 0.80
C ILE A 74 3.04 -1.60 -0.07
N ASN A 75 3.19 -1.56 -1.39
CA ASN A 75 2.39 -2.37 -2.31
C ASN A 75 2.56 -3.86 -2.04
N MET A 76 3.79 -4.32 -1.89
CA MET A 76 4.11 -5.71 -1.64
C MET A 76 3.49 -6.22 -0.33
N LEU A 77 3.51 -5.40 0.74
CA LEU A 77 2.94 -5.77 2.03
C LEU A 77 1.41 -5.71 2.05
N SER A 78 0.80 -4.78 1.31
CA SER A 78 -0.65 -4.56 1.32
C SER A 78 -1.41 -5.42 0.32
N THR A 79 -0.83 -5.68 -0.86
CA THR A 79 -1.51 -6.37 -1.97
C THR A 79 -0.77 -7.60 -2.46
N GLY A 80 0.45 -7.85 -1.97
CA GLY A 80 1.32 -8.92 -2.46
C GLY A 80 1.89 -8.69 -3.86
N VAL A 81 1.68 -7.49 -4.45
CA VAL A 81 2.12 -7.11 -5.79
C VAL A 81 3.15 -5.99 -5.70
N ARG A 82 4.25 -6.09 -6.47
CA ARG A 82 5.38 -5.16 -6.42
C ARG A 82 5.22 -3.95 -7.32
N THR A 83 4.37 -4.05 -8.33
CA THR A 83 4.09 -3.02 -9.32
C THR A 83 2.80 -2.28 -9.01
N ASP A 84 2.50 -1.25 -9.78
CA ASP A 84 1.26 -0.47 -9.62
C ASP A 84 0.02 -1.33 -9.84
N ILE A 85 0.10 -2.28 -10.78
CA ILE A 85 -0.99 -3.18 -11.17
C ILE A 85 -0.47 -4.61 -11.20
N GLY A 86 -1.24 -5.53 -10.65
CA GLY A 86 -1.03 -6.97 -10.74
C GLY A 86 -2.27 -7.66 -11.29
N PHE A 87 -2.11 -8.46 -12.31
CA PHE A 87 -3.14 -9.35 -12.80
C PHE A 87 -2.86 -10.75 -12.24
N LYS A 88 -3.69 -11.20 -11.30
CA LYS A 88 -3.56 -12.49 -10.62
C LYS A 88 -4.43 -13.53 -11.31
N ILE A 89 -3.87 -14.72 -11.51
CA ILE A 89 -4.57 -15.91 -12.01
C ILE A 89 -4.48 -16.97 -10.93
N TYR A 90 -5.61 -17.52 -10.54
CA TYR A 90 -5.71 -18.58 -9.54
C TYR A 90 -6.11 -19.89 -10.19
N GLY A 91 -5.56 -21.00 -9.69
CA GLY A 91 -5.85 -22.34 -10.18
C GLY A 91 -5.20 -23.42 -9.32
N ASP A 92 -5.23 -24.65 -9.79
CA ASP A 92 -4.73 -25.84 -9.08
C ASP A 92 -3.41 -26.39 -9.64
N ASN A 93 -3.03 -26.01 -10.87
CA ASN A 93 -1.85 -26.51 -11.55
C ASN A 93 -0.89 -25.40 -11.93
N LEU A 94 0.38 -25.50 -11.50
CA LEU A 94 1.41 -24.48 -11.72
C LEU A 94 1.80 -24.32 -13.18
N ASP A 95 1.90 -25.42 -13.95
CA ASP A 95 2.29 -25.37 -15.35
C ASP A 95 1.21 -24.66 -16.19
N THR A 96 -0.05 -24.96 -15.90
CA THR A 96 -1.19 -24.30 -16.52
C THR A 96 -1.24 -22.81 -16.15
N LEU A 97 -1.01 -22.47 -14.87
CA LEU A 97 -0.94 -21.08 -14.41
C LEU A 97 0.17 -20.31 -15.14
N GLU A 98 1.36 -20.89 -15.30
CA GLU A 98 2.46 -20.27 -16.03
C GLU A 98 2.11 -20.03 -17.50
N GLU A 99 1.51 -21.03 -18.17
CA GLU A 99 1.08 -20.91 -19.57
C GLU A 99 0.10 -19.75 -19.76
N TYR A 100 -0.93 -19.65 -18.90
CA TYR A 100 -1.91 -18.57 -18.98
C TYR A 100 -1.33 -17.22 -18.56
N ALA A 101 -0.40 -17.18 -17.62
CA ALA A 101 0.29 -15.94 -17.25
C ALA A 101 1.13 -15.39 -18.43
N VAL A 102 1.82 -16.28 -19.16
CA VAL A 102 2.58 -15.89 -20.38
C VAL A 102 1.64 -15.41 -21.49
N LYS A 103 0.50 -16.08 -21.71
CA LYS A 103 -0.52 -15.60 -22.66
C LYS A 103 -1.08 -14.25 -22.26
N ALA A 104 -1.39 -14.07 -20.98
CA ALA A 104 -1.84 -12.78 -20.45
C ALA A 104 -0.79 -11.68 -20.59
N GLU A 105 0.50 -11.99 -20.34
CA GLU A 105 1.61 -11.05 -20.58
C GLU A 105 1.62 -10.56 -22.03
N ALA A 106 1.47 -11.46 -22.99
CA ALA A 106 1.44 -11.10 -24.42
C ALA A 106 0.26 -10.18 -24.76
N ILE A 107 -0.93 -10.45 -24.20
CA ILE A 107 -2.12 -9.61 -24.39
C ILE A 107 -1.92 -8.24 -23.74
N LEU A 108 -1.50 -8.19 -22.49
CA LEU A 108 -1.34 -6.97 -21.72
C LEU A 108 -0.28 -6.02 -22.29
N LYS A 109 0.75 -6.56 -22.96
CA LYS A 109 1.74 -5.74 -23.70
C LYS A 109 1.14 -4.93 -24.85
N THR A 110 0.00 -5.33 -25.38
CA THR A 110 -0.68 -4.61 -26.46
C THR A 110 -1.52 -3.44 -25.97
N VAL A 111 -1.73 -3.32 -24.64
CA VAL A 111 -2.58 -2.29 -24.05
C VAL A 111 -1.84 -0.96 -23.99
N PRO A 112 -2.38 0.14 -24.57
CA PRO A 112 -1.75 1.45 -24.52
C PRO A 112 -1.58 1.96 -23.09
N GLY A 113 -0.35 2.33 -22.71
CA GLY A 113 -0.02 2.80 -21.37
C GLY A 113 0.42 1.70 -20.40
N ALA A 114 0.30 0.41 -20.76
CA ALA A 114 0.88 -0.68 -19.98
C ALA A 114 2.40 -0.72 -20.21
N ALA A 115 3.17 -0.66 -19.12
CA ALA A 115 4.62 -0.70 -19.12
C ALA A 115 5.13 -1.78 -18.18
N ASP A 116 6.37 -2.23 -18.40
CA ASP A 116 7.05 -3.23 -17.56
C ASP A 116 6.21 -4.52 -17.36
N VAL A 117 5.50 -4.95 -18.39
CA VAL A 117 4.62 -6.12 -18.30
C VAL A 117 5.46 -7.39 -18.24
N VAL A 118 5.38 -8.10 -17.12
CA VAL A 118 6.16 -9.33 -16.86
C VAL A 118 5.28 -10.35 -16.13
N ALA A 119 5.15 -11.54 -16.70
CA ALA A 119 4.54 -12.67 -16.00
C ALA A 119 5.49 -13.25 -14.95
N ASP A 120 4.94 -13.57 -13.79
CA ASP A 120 5.60 -14.40 -12.79
C ASP A 120 5.72 -15.80 -13.38
N ARG A 121 6.95 -16.19 -13.68
CA ARG A 121 7.23 -17.50 -14.23
C ARG A 121 7.72 -18.38 -13.10
N ALA A 122 7.22 -19.60 -13.04
CA ALA A 122 7.77 -20.62 -12.17
C ALA A 122 9.20 -20.92 -12.63
N GLN A 123 10.16 -20.13 -12.12
CA GLN A 123 11.56 -20.38 -12.46
C GLN A 123 11.92 -21.76 -11.92
N ARG A 124 12.21 -22.66 -12.85
CA ARG A 124 12.62 -24.01 -12.52
C ARG A 124 14.08 -23.98 -12.10
N GLY A 125 14.33 -24.40 -10.86
CA GLY A 125 15.66 -24.61 -10.33
C GLY A 125 15.98 -26.11 -10.29
N TYR A 126 17.26 -26.42 -10.19
CA TYR A 126 17.69 -27.78 -9.90
C TYR A 126 17.62 -28.03 -8.40
N TYR A 127 16.97 -29.12 -8.03
CA TYR A 127 16.88 -29.60 -6.66
C TYR A 127 17.56 -30.95 -6.56
N LEU A 128 18.25 -31.17 -5.45
CA LEU A 128 18.73 -32.47 -5.06
C LEU A 128 17.63 -33.12 -4.22
N ASP A 129 16.95 -34.11 -4.80
CA ASP A 129 15.95 -34.92 -4.12
C ASP A 129 16.60 -36.14 -3.53
N ILE A 130 16.53 -36.30 -2.21
CA ILE A 130 17.11 -37.42 -1.46
C ILE A 130 15.95 -38.19 -0.83
N SER A 131 15.53 -39.24 -1.48
CA SER A 131 14.43 -40.11 -1.05
C SER A 131 14.91 -41.26 -0.21
N VAL A 132 14.65 -41.23 1.11
CA VAL A 132 15.06 -42.31 2.02
C VAL A 132 14.23 -43.57 1.80
N LYS A 133 14.91 -44.72 1.54
CA LYS A 133 14.31 -46.03 1.39
C LYS A 133 13.96 -46.59 2.75
N ARG A 134 12.68 -46.59 3.10
CA ARG A 134 12.19 -47.02 4.43
C ARG A 134 12.55 -48.45 4.75
N GLU A 135 12.43 -49.36 3.80
CA GLU A 135 12.77 -50.79 3.97
C GLU A 135 14.28 -51.01 4.18
N ALA A 136 15.12 -50.29 3.44
CA ALA A 136 16.55 -50.36 3.60
C ALA A 136 16.99 -49.82 4.96
N ALA A 137 16.48 -48.65 5.37
CA ALA A 137 16.75 -48.07 6.69
C ALA A 137 16.34 -49.04 7.82
N ALA A 138 15.18 -49.70 7.69
CA ALA A 138 14.70 -50.69 8.66
C ALA A 138 15.60 -51.93 8.73
N ARG A 139 16.14 -52.41 7.60
CA ARG A 139 17.10 -53.57 7.58
C ARG A 139 18.37 -53.27 8.36
N TYR A 140 18.86 -52.05 8.29
CA TYR A 140 20.04 -51.59 9.03
C TYR A 140 19.71 -51.11 10.45
N GLY A 141 18.43 -51.06 10.84
CA GLY A 141 17.99 -50.60 12.16
C GLY A 141 18.15 -49.08 12.35
N VAL A 142 18.27 -48.32 11.25
CA VAL A 142 18.43 -46.86 11.26
C VAL A 142 17.06 -46.21 11.17
N LYS A 143 16.79 -45.24 12.01
CA LYS A 143 15.55 -44.43 11.92
C LYS A 143 15.66 -43.45 10.76
N ILE A 144 14.54 -43.20 10.10
CA ILE A 144 14.47 -42.21 9.00
C ILE A 144 14.89 -40.83 9.50
N ALA A 145 14.49 -40.44 10.71
CA ALA A 145 14.87 -39.18 11.31
C ALA A 145 16.39 -39.01 11.45
N ASP A 146 17.10 -40.08 11.89
CA ASP A 146 18.55 -40.05 12.02
C ASP A 146 19.25 -39.86 10.66
N VAL A 147 18.70 -40.46 9.59
CA VAL A 147 19.21 -40.24 8.22
C VAL A 147 18.95 -38.80 7.76
N GLN A 148 17.77 -38.28 8.03
CA GLN A 148 17.40 -36.91 7.68
C GLN A 148 18.25 -35.87 8.43
N ASP A 149 18.49 -36.06 9.73
CA ASP A 149 19.35 -35.19 10.54
C ASP A 149 20.78 -35.12 10.01
N ILE A 150 21.30 -36.29 9.55
CA ILE A 150 22.62 -36.32 8.93
C ILE A 150 22.64 -35.59 7.59
N ILE A 151 21.64 -35.82 6.75
CA ILE A 151 21.50 -35.09 5.46
C ILE A 151 21.42 -33.60 5.71
N GLU A 152 20.57 -33.16 6.65
CA GLU A 152 20.41 -31.76 7.00
C GLU A 152 21.72 -31.15 7.51
N THR A 153 22.39 -31.83 8.43
CA THR A 153 23.65 -31.35 9.01
C THR A 153 24.80 -31.37 8.00
N ALA A 154 24.97 -32.47 7.27
CA ALA A 154 26.10 -32.64 6.36
C ALA A 154 25.99 -31.76 5.11
N ILE A 155 24.81 -31.69 4.50
CA ILE A 155 24.59 -30.99 3.24
C ILE A 155 24.08 -29.57 3.50
N GLY A 156 22.99 -29.44 4.26
CA GLY A 156 22.34 -28.19 4.59
C GLY A 156 23.17 -27.33 5.53
N GLY A 157 23.75 -27.93 6.54
CA GLY A 157 24.50 -27.31 7.62
C GLY A 157 23.62 -26.90 8.80
N GLN A 158 24.09 -27.23 10.00
CA GLN A 158 23.41 -26.92 11.26
C GLN A 158 24.09 -25.75 11.98
N ASN A 159 23.29 -24.82 12.48
CA ASN A 159 23.82 -23.75 13.32
C ASN A 159 24.09 -24.26 14.74
N LEU A 160 25.36 -24.26 15.14
CA LEU A 160 25.80 -24.75 16.46
C LEU A 160 25.70 -23.66 17.52
N SER A 161 26.07 -22.42 17.18
CA SER A 161 26.15 -21.31 18.10
C SER A 161 26.13 -19.99 17.35
N VAL A 162 26.09 -18.89 18.09
CA VAL A 162 26.23 -17.52 17.56
C VAL A 162 27.40 -16.84 18.24
N ILE A 163 28.35 -16.39 17.48
CA ILE A 163 29.49 -15.59 17.96
C ILE A 163 29.02 -14.13 18.02
N LEU A 164 29.22 -13.50 19.17
CA LEU A 164 28.94 -12.09 19.40
C LEU A 164 30.24 -11.30 19.31
N ASP A 165 30.31 -10.35 18.38
CA ASP A 165 31.41 -9.40 18.25
C ASP A 165 30.85 -7.97 18.25
N GLY A 166 30.90 -7.32 19.40
CA GLY A 166 30.25 -6.04 19.63
C GLY A 166 28.74 -6.11 19.36
N ARG A 167 28.28 -5.41 18.32
CA ARG A 167 26.87 -5.42 17.86
C ARG A 167 26.59 -6.49 16.81
N MET A 168 27.62 -7.11 16.26
CA MET A 168 27.48 -8.11 15.21
C MET A 168 27.24 -9.50 15.79
N ARG A 169 26.44 -10.28 15.07
CA ARG A 169 26.08 -11.66 15.44
C ARG A 169 26.39 -12.57 14.25
N PHE A 170 27.32 -13.47 14.42
CA PHE A 170 27.76 -14.41 13.39
C PHE A 170 27.31 -15.82 13.75
N PRO A 171 26.41 -16.44 12.98
CA PRO A 171 26.05 -17.85 13.21
C PRO A 171 27.24 -18.74 12.89
N MET A 172 27.61 -19.60 13.81
CA MET A 172 28.57 -20.68 13.59
C MET A 172 27.85 -21.88 12.99
N ARG A 173 28.08 -22.15 11.72
CA ARG A 173 27.41 -23.22 11.00
C ARG A 173 28.37 -24.37 10.70
N MET A 174 27.99 -25.59 11.08
CA MET A 174 28.72 -26.80 10.76
C MET A 174 28.10 -27.49 9.55
N ARG A 175 28.92 -27.85 8.58
CA ARG A 175 28.54 -28.66 7.42
C ARG A 175 29.77 -29.32 6.83
N PHE A 176 29.60 -30.31 5.95
CA PHE A 176 30.71 -30.92 5.24
C PHE A 176 31.46 -29.92 4.34
N ALA A 177 32.72 -30.17 4.13
CA ALA A 177 33.55 -29.40 3.21
C ALA A 177 32.91 -29.40 1.81
N ARG A 178 33.22 -28.39 1.02
CA ARG A 178 32.61 -28.20 -0.30
C ARG A 178 32.83 -29.40 -1.21
N ASP A 179 34.05 -29.90 -1.25
CA ASP A 179 34.46 -31.01 -2.10
C ASP A 179 33.63 -32.28 -1.82
N SER A 180 33.27 -32.56 -0.55
CA SER A 180 32.47 -33.71 -0.15
C SER A 180 30.96 -33.58 -0.45
N ARG A 181 30.50 -32.51 -1.07
CA ARG A 181 29.09 -32.26 -1.37
C ARG A 181 28.83 -31.61 -2.73
N GLU A 182 29.85 -31.48 -3.59
CA GLU A 182 29.70 -30.91 -4.93
C GLU A 182 29.23 -31.95 -5.98
N SER A 183 29.48 -33.23 -5.78
CA SER A 183 29.05 -34.30 -6.70
C SER A 183 28.06 -35.26 -6.05
N ILE A 184 27.23 -35.86 -6.88
CA ILE A 184 26.25 -36.89 -6.43
C ILE A 184 27.01 -38.09 -5.89
N GLU A 185 28.13 -38.49 -6.53
CA GLU A 185 28.93 -39.62 -6.17
C GLU A 185 29.53 -39.47 -4.76
N GLU A 186 29.95 -38.25 -4.38
CA GLU A 186 30.45 -37.99 -3.03
C GLU A 186 29.32 -38.00 -2.00
N LEU A 187 28.13 -37.53 -2.37
CA LEU A 187 26.95 -37.59 -1.50
C LEU A 187 26.46 -39.02 -1.30
N GLU A 188 26.55 -39.88 -2.31
CA GLU A 188 26.22 -41.29 -2.21
C GLU A 188 27.16 -42.06 -1.25
N ARG A 189 28.42 -41.62 -1.13
CA ARG A 189 29.43 -42.17 -0.20
C ARG A 189 29.32 -41.65 1.21
N LEU A 190 28.45 -40.65 1.47
CA LEU A 190 28.24 -40.10 2.80
C LEU A 190 27.87 -41.24 3.76
N ILE A 191 28.59 -41.29 4.89
CA ILE A 191 28.42 -42.39 5.86
C ILE A 191 27.39 -42.05 6.91
N VAL A 192 26.48 -42.98 7.14
CA VAL A 192 25.42 -42.94 8.16
C VAL A 192 25.76 -43.95 9.26
N PRO A 193 25.89 -43.60 10.53
CA PRO A 193 26.15 -44.53 11.62
C PRO A 193 24.94 -45.42 11.88
N ILE A 194 25.20 -46.71 12.06
CA ILE A 194 24.18 -47.67 12.47
C ILE A 194 24.16 -47.72 14.00
N PRO A 195 23.00 -47.59 14.65
CA PRO A 195 22.90 -47.74 16.09
C PRO A 195 23.25 -49.16 16.49
N THR A 196 24.34 -49.36 17.24
CA THR A 196 24.70 -50.66 17.82
C THR A 196 23.64 -51.07 18.83
N ARG A 197 23.07 -52.25 18.70
CA ARG A 197 22.14 -52.85 19.65
C ARG A 197 22.79 -52.91 21.03
N GLY A 198 22.52 -51.94 21.91
CA GLY A 198 23.05 -51.90 23.26
C GLY A 198 23.48 -50.53 23.80
N ALA A 199 23.68 -49.53 22.93
CA ALA A 199 23.88 -48.18 23.38
C ALA A 199 22.53 -47.43 23.36
N SER A 200 21.89 -47.29 24.53
CA SER A 200 20.89 -46.25 24.71
C SER A 200 21.63 -44.91 24.52
N VAL A 201 21.54 -44.38 23.32
CA VAL A 201 21.98 -43.02 23.06
C VAL A 201 21.11 -42.13 23.93
N SER A 202 21.67 -41.64 25.03
CA SER A 202 21.12 -40.50 25.74
C SER A 202 21.01 -39.38 24.70
N SER A 203 19.80 -39.20 24.18
CA SER A 203 19.49 -38.11 23.28
C SER A 203 19.99 -36.84 23.95
N MET A 204 21.05 -36.23 23.39
CA MET A 204 21.31 -34.83 23.62
C MET A 204 20.09 -34.07 23.07
N ASN A 205 19.12 -33.93 23.94
CA ASN A 205 17.92 -33.17 23.70
C ASN A 205 18.31 -31.69 23.72
N ALA A 206 18.85 -31.21 22.61
CA ALA A 206 18.84 -29.80 22.32
C ALA A 206 17.38 -29.44 22.03
N SER A 207 16.65 -29.17 23.10
CA SER A 207 15.28 -28.69 23.04
C SER A 207 15.24 -27.34 22.31
N SER A 208 15.06 -27.39 21.00
CA SER A 208 14.49 -26.29 20.28
C SER A 208 13.01 -26.19 20.68
N GLY A 209 12.74 -25.44 21.74
CA GLY A 209 11.40 -25.17 22.22
C GLY A 209 10.63 -24.32 21.24
N ALA A 210 10.00 -24.94 20.26
CA ALA A 210 8.86 -24.38 19.57
C ALA A 210 7.60 -24.79 20.35
N GLY A 211 7.24 -23.98 21.36
CA GLY A 211 6.02 -24.14 22.11
C GLY A 211 4.82 -23.72 21.27
N ALA A 212 4.15 -24.69 20.64
CA ALA A 212 2.78 -24.54 20.20
C ALA A 212 1.86 -24.75 21.39
N GLY A 213 1.52 -23.70 22.09
CA GLY A 213 0.48 -23.68 23.12
C GLY A 213 -0.87 -23.38 22.50
N MET A 214 -1.63 -24.45 22.17
CA MET A 214 -3.08 -24.33 22.02
C MET A 214 -3.66 -24.12 23.42
N ASN A 215 -4.29 -22.98 23.63
CA ASN A 215 -5.25 -22.84 24.72
C ASN A 215 -6.56 -22.28 24.15
N ALA A 216 -7.55 -23.12 24.10
CA ALA A 216 -8.94 -22.81 23.87
C ALA A 216 -9.51 -22.24 25.17
N GLY A 217 -10.08 -21.08 25.15
CA GLY A 217 -10.78 -20.49 26.28
C GLY A 217 -11.63 -19.31 25.83
N ALA A 218 -12.92 -19.51 25.87
CA ALA A 218 -13.99 -18.63 25.43
C ALA A 218 -14.12 -17.36 26.29
N SER A 219 -14.80 -16.39 25.68
CA SER A 219 -15.76 -15.42 26.20
C SER A 219 -15.35 -13.95 26.18
N GLY A 220 -16.07 -13.21 25.32
CA GLY A 220 -16.90 -12.07 25.73
C GLY A 220 -16.20 -10.72 25.99
N GLY A 221 -16.57 -9.73 25.19
CA GLY A 221 -16.48 -8.35 25.64
C GLY A 221 -16.21 -7.33 24.53
N ALA A 222 -17.26 -6.66 24.11
CA ALA A 222 -17.23 -5.50 23.25
C ALA A 222 -16.52 -4.30 23.92
N GLY A 223 -15.79 -3.51 23.15
CA GLY A 223 -15.25 -2.24 23.62
C GLY A 223 -14.55 -1.48 22.52
N ALA A 224 -15.24 -0.50 21.96
CA ALA A 224 -14.69 0.49 21.05
C ALA A 224 -13.67 1.39 21.73
N GLY A 225 -12.60 1.74 21.06
CA GLY A 225 -11.63 2.73 21.52
C GLY A 225 -10.67 3.14 20.43
N MET A 226 -10.90 4.32 19.90
CA MET A 226 -10.02 5.05 18.98
C MET A 226 -8.70 5.47 19.64
N GLY A 227 -7.65 5.50 18.82
CA GLY A 227 -6.57 6.50 18.99
C GLY A 227 -5.24 5.97 19.49
N GLY A 228 -4.20 6.22 18.72
CA GLY A 228 -2.84 6.21 19.24
C GLY A 228 -1.78 5.75 18.25
N THR A 229 -1.16 6.74 17.59
CA THR A 229 0.16 6.69 16.97
C THR A 229 1.20 6.17 17.96
N GLY A 230 2.05 5.22 17.57
CA GLY A 230 3.19 4.87 18.39
C GLY A 230 3.97 3.69 17.89
N GLY A 231 5.16 3.97 17.38
CA GLY A 231 6.40 3.29 17.65
C GLY A 231 6.49 1.79 17.43
N MET A 232 7.11 1.40 16.31
CA MET A 232 7.76 0.11 16.17
C MET A 232 8.90 -0.01 17.18
N ASN A 233 8.72 -0.87 18.18
CA ASN A 233 9.80 -1.46 18.94
C ASN A 233 9.36 -2.87 19.35
N SER A 234 9.66 -3.84 18.49
CA SER A 234 9.63 -5.25 18.87
C SER A 234 10.99 -5.63 19.46
N ALA A 235 11.19 -5.31 20.72
CA ALA A 235 12.24 -5.91 21.52
C ALA A 235 11.67 -7.20 22.13
N THR A 236 12.11 -8.34 21.64
CA THR A 236 11.98 -9.63 22.33
C THR A 236 12.74 -9.55 23.65
N PRO A 237 12.16 -9.97 24.77
CA PRO A 237 12.85 -9.93 26.06
C PRO A 237 13.99 -10.94 26.06
N VAL A 238 15.19 -10.43 26.24
CA VAL A 238 16.38 -11.22 26.56
C VAL A 238 16.19 -11.76 27.96
N ARG A 239 16.11 -13.08 28.09
CA ARG A 239 16.15 -13.78 29.36
C ARG A 239 17.57 -13.63 29.93
N GLU A 240 17.71 -12.81 30.96
CA GLU A 240 18.93 -12.74 31.74
C GLU A 240 19.24 -14.11 32.31
N VAL A 241 20.38 -14.67 31.93
CA VAL A 241 21.00 -15.80 32.61
C VAL A 241 21.73 -15.19 33.80
N SER A 242 21.15 -15.37 34.98
CA SER A 242 21.78 -15.04 36.24
C SER A 242 23.01 -15.91 36.41
N ASN A 243 24.19 -15.30 36.35
CA ASN A 243 25.44 -15.89 36.77
C ASN A 243 25.46 -15.94 38.31
N ASN A 244 25.12 -17.08 38.85
CA ASN A 244 25.37 -17.36 40.26
C ASN A 244 26.71 -18.12 40.35
N THR A 245 27.79 -17.39 40.48
CA THR A 245 29.10 -17.93 40.85
C THR A 245 29.17 -18.14 42.37
N GLY A 246 28.60 -19.23 42.82
CA GLY A 246 28.92 -19.78 44.11
C GLY A 246 30.04 -20.80 43.99
N VAL A 247 31.23 -20.39 44.33
CA VAL A 247 32.39 -21.31 44.41
C VAL A 247 32.35 -21.96 45.75
N ASP A 248 31.78 -23.16 45.88
CA ASP A 248 32.02 -24.03 47.01
C ASP A 248 33.21 -24.94 46.75
N ALA A 249 34.32 -24.56 47.40
CA ALA A 249 35.54 -25.34 47.46
C ALA A 249 35.40 -26.49 48.47
N ALA A 250 34.85 -27.61 48.07
CA ALA A 250 35.01 -28.88 48.82
C ALA A 250 34.51 -30.04 47.94
N SER A 251 35.39 -30.66 47.17
CA SER A 251 35.32 -32.04 46.68
C SER A 251 36.35 -32.34 45.59
N SER A 252 37.62 -32.00 45.84
CA SER A 252 38.72 -32.36 44.94
C SER A 252 39.50 -33.56 45.50
N SER A 253 38.82 -34.71 45.75
CA SER A 253 39.52 -35.93 46.14
C SER A 253 38.91 -37.24 45.70
N SER A 254 38.20 -37.28 44.57
CA SER A 254 37.72 -38.59 44.02
C SER A 254 37.93 -38.80 42.52
N LEU A 255 38.86 -38.11 41.86
CA LEU A 255 39.13 -38.29 40.43
C LEU A 255 40.46 -38.96 40.12
N LEU A 256 41.05 -39.66 41.08
CA LEU A 256 42.31 -40.39 40.85
C LEU A 256 42.23 -41.91 41.10
N SER A 257 41.08 -42.54 40.96
CA SER A 257 41.01 -44.00 40.98
C SER A 257 39.94 -44.55 40.06
N SER A 258 40.18 -44.56 38.77
CA SER A 258 39.66 -45.50 37.78
C SER A 258 40.34 -45.32 36.42
N GLY A 259 41.66 -45.40 36.43
CA GLY A 259 42.41 -45.63 35.20
C GLY A 259 42.27 -47.05 34.70
N GLN A 260 41.10 -47.40 34.23
CA GLN A 260 40.84 -48.50 33.33
C GLN A 260 39.40 -48.32 32.73
N ALA A 261 39.20 -47.20 32.07
CA ALA A 261 38.14 -47.12 31.12
C ALA A 261 38.57 -48.01 29.92
N ASN A 262 38.03 -49.22 29.88
CA ASN A 262 38.00 -50.02 28.67
C ASN A 262 37.60 -49.14 27.51
N ALA A 263 38.56 -48.77 26.69
CA ALA A 263 38.37 -48.28 25.33
C ALA A 263 37.87 -49.45 24.47
N GLN A 264 36.70 -49.96 24.79
CA GLN A 264 35.85 -50.59 23.80
C GLN A 264 35.30 -49.44 22.96
N ALA A 265 36.14 -48.99 22.02
CA ALA A 265 35.65 -48.32 20.84
C ALA A 265 34.62 -49.30 20.24
N ALA A 266 33.35 -49.17 20.63
CA ALA A 266 32.27 -49.85 19.98
C ALA A 266 32.50 -49.54 18.50
N SER A 267 32.80 -50.55 17.71
CA SER A 267 33.01 -50.42 16.28
C SER A 267 31.70 -49.92 15.70
N GLN A 268 31.60 -48.59 15.59
CA GLN A 268 30.44 -47.97 14.95
C GLN A 268 30.46 -48.48 13.51
N THR A 269 29.48 -49.26 13.17
CA THR A 269 29.26 -49.69 11.81
C THR A 269 28.61 -48.58 11.04
N PHE A 270 29.13 -48.26 9.87
CA PHE A 270 28.63 -47.20 9.01
C PHE A 270 28.08 -47.80 7.72
N VAL A 271 27.06 -47.16 7.16
CA VAL A 271 26.49 -47.54 5.86
C VAL A 271 26.51 -46.32 4.96
N PRO A 272 26.98 -46.41 3.71
CA PRO A 272 26.88 -45.37 2.71
C PRO A 272 25.42 -44.94 2.46
N LEU A 273 25.18 -43.65 2.25
CA LEU A 273 23.86 -43.10 2.03
C LEU A 273 23.17 -43.70 0.79
N SER A 274 23.91 -44.12 -0.23
CA SER A 274 23.40 -44.79 -1.43
C SER A 274 22.60 -46.06 -1.14
N TYR A 275 22.92 -46.75 -0.04
CA TYR A 275 22.14 -47.94 0.38
C TYR A 275 20.83 -47.55 1.08
N LEU A 276 20.77 -46.36 1.66
CA LEU A 276 19.65 -45.88 2.48
C LEU A 276 18.74 -44.91 1.72
N ALA A 277 19.23 -44.27 0.67
CA ALA A 277 18.47 -43.26 -0.07
C ALA A 277 18.78 -43.31 -1.57
N ASP A 278 17.83 -42.84 -2.37
CA ASP A 278 18.02 -42.50 -3.77
C ASP A 278 18.27 -41.00 -3.89
N ILE A 279 19.34 -40.63 -4.59
CA ILE A 279 19.74 -39.25 -4.81
C ILE A 279 19.52 -38.90 -6.28
N ARG A 280 18.70 -37.90 -6.55
CA ARG A 280 18.38 -37.49 -7.93
C ARG A 280 18.37 -35.98 -8.05
N VAL A 281 18.84 -35.48 -9.19
CA VAL A 281 18.62 -34.08 -9.56
C VAL A 281 17.28 -33.96 -10.26
N VAL A 282 16.39 -33.17 -9.71
CA VAL A 282 15.06 -32.90 -10.27
C VAL A 282 14.89 -31.40 -10.56
N ASN A 283 14.08 -31.09 -11.56
CA ASN A 283 13.67 -29.72 -11.83
C ASN A 283 12.38 -29.44 -11.09
N GLY A 284 12.37 -28.33 -10.37
CA GLY A 284 11.19 -27.90 -9.64
C GLY A 284 11.06 -26.39 -9.58
N PRO A 285 9.88 -25.86 -9.20
CA PRO A 285 9.69 -24.43 -9.05
C PRO A 285 10.54 -23.88 -7.92
N SER A 286 11.23 -22.77 -8.14
CA SER A 286 12.04 -22.11 -7.12
C SER A 286 11.19 -21.46 -6.01
N MET A 287 9.96 -21.10 -6.33
CA MET A 287 8.98 -20.53 -5.41
C MET A 287 7.56 -20.89 -5.89
N ILE A 288 6.72 -21.24 -4.95
CA ILE A 288 5.29 -21.48 -5.17
C ILE A 288 4.52 -20.39 -4.45
N ASN A 289 3.74 -19.63 -5.20
CA ASN A 289 2.88 -18.59 -4.65
C ASN A 289 1.46 -19.14 -4.48
N SER A 290 0.89 -18.95 -3.29
CA SER A 290 -0.50 -19.27 -3.00
C SER A 290 -1.19 -18.14 -2.27
N GLU A 291 -2.49 -17.99 -2.48
CA GLU A 291 -3.33 -16.99 -1.84
C GLU A 291 -4.75 -17.55 -1.73
N HIS A 292 -5.41 -17.33 -0.59
CA HIS A 292 -6.77 -17.86 -0.33
C HIS A 292 -6.92 -19.38 -0.55
N GLY A 293 -5.86 -20.15 -0.28
CA GLY A 293 -5.87 -21.61 -0.44
C GLY A 293 -5.70 -22.11 -1.87
N SER A 294 -5.52 -21.25 -2.86
CA SER A 294 -5.28 -21.59 -4.26
C SER A 294 -3.87 -21.19 -4.70
N LEU A 295 -3.29 -21.92 -5.64
CA LEU A 295 -2.05 -21.49 -6.29
C LEU A 295 -2.33 -20.24 -7.14
N ARG A 296 -1.34 -19.36 -7.24
CA ARG A 296 -1.48 -18.15 -8.05
C ARG A 296 -0.25 -17.89 -8.92
N ALA A 297 -0.50 -17.34 -10.10
CA ALA A 297 0.50 -16.65 -10.91
C ALA A 297 0.12 -15.17 -11.06
N VAL A 298 1.09 -14.29 -11.15
CA VAL A 298 0.86 -12.84 -11.26
C VAL A 298 1.52 -12.31 -12.52
N VAL A 299 0.80 -11.48 -13.27
CA VAL A 299 1.39 -10.64 -14.31
C VAL A 299 1.52 -9.24 -13.74
N PHE A 300 2.74 -8.81 -13.55
CA PHE A 300 3.10 -7.48 -13.05
C PHE A 300 3.07 -6.47 -14.20
N MET A 301 2.57 -5.28 -13.93
CA MET A 301 2.66 -4.16 -14.88
C MET A 301 2.59 -2.81 -14.17
N ASN A 302 3.14 -1.78 -14.82
CA ASN A 302 3.05 -0.39 -14.41
C ASN A 302 2.24 0.41 -15.43
N ALA A 303 1.62 1.52 -14.99
CA ALA A 303 0.98 2.47 -15.90
C ALA A 303 1.94 3.63 -16.19
N ARG A 304 2.19 3.92 -17.48
CA ARG A 304 3.02 5.07 -17.91
C ARG A 304 2.33 5.89 -18.97
N GLY A 305 2.39 7.23 -18.81
CA GLY A 305 1.86 8.18 -19.79
C GLY A 305 0.33 8.28 -19.83
N ARG A 306 -0.38 7.47 -19.02
CA ARG A 306 -1.83 7.41 -18.93
C ARG A 306 -2.27 7.12 -17.49
N ASP A 307 -3.52 7.40 -17.15
CA ASP A 307 -4.09 7.05 -15.85
C ASP A 307 -4.23 5.53 -15.66
N MET A 308 -3.99 5.09 -14.44
CA MET A 308 -4.01 3.67 -14.08
C MET A 308 -5.40 3.03 -14.31
N GLY A 309 -6.49 3.77 -14.05
CA GLY A 309 -7.85 3.26 -14.22
C GLY A 309 -8.16 2.91 -15.66
N GLY A 310 -7.88 3.83 -16.60
CA GLY A 310 -8.10 3.59 -18.02
C GLY A 310 -7.21 2.48 -18.59
N VAL A 311 -5.97 2.34 -18.09
CA VAL A 311 -5.11 1.20 -18.47
C VAL A 311 -5.71 -0.12 -18.02
N VAL A 312 -6.22 -0.20 -16.76
CA VAL A 312 -6.83 -1.43 -16.25
C VAL A 312 -8.15 -1.75 -16.95
N GLU A 313 -8.99 -0.75 -17.27
CA GLU A 313 -10.23 -0.97 -17.99
C GLU A 313 -9.99 -1.55 -19.40
N ASP A 314 -9.00 -1.01 -20.12
CA ASP A 314 -8.64 -1.55 -21.44
C ASP A 314 -7.99 -2.93 -21.32
N ALA A 315 -7.17 -3.15 -20.27
CA ALA A 315 -6.59 -4.45 -19.99
C ALA A 315 -7.67 -5.50 -19.65
N GLN A 316 -8.69 -5.14 -18.87
CA GLN A 316 -9.83 -6.01 -18.58
C GLN A 316 -10.59 -6.43 -19.84
N LYS A 317 -10.86 -5.48 -20.73
CA LYS A 317 -11.50 -5.76 -22.02
C LYS A 317 -10.65 -6.70 -22.87
N ALA A 318 -9.35 -6.40 -23.01
CA ALA A 318 -8.44 -7.20 -23.82
C ALA A 318 -8.29 -8.65 -23.26
N ILE A 319 -8.25 -8.81 -21.95
CA ILE A 319 -8.21 -10.13 -21.29
C ILE A 319 -9.52 -10.86 -21.50
N ALA A 320 -10.67 -10.22 -21.27
CA ALA A 320 -11.99 -10.85 -21.44
C ALA A 320 -12.24 -11.34 -22.87
N GLU A 321 -11.74 -10.62 -23.88
CA GLU A 321 -11.90 -10.98 -25.29
C GLU A 321 -10.94 -12.10 -25.72
N LYS A 322 -9.67 -12.06 -25.26
CA LYS A 322 -8.60 -12.89 -25.81
C LYS A 322 -8.17 -14.05 -24.93
N LEU A 323 -8.38 -13.99 -23.61
CA LEU A 323 -7.95 -15.00 -22.66
C LEU A 323 -9.15 -15.86 -22.21
N LYS A 324 -9.24 -17.08 -22.74
CA LYS A 324 -10.24 -18.05 -22.27
C LYS A 324 -9.57 -18.97 -21.25
N LEU A 325 -10.00 -18.90 -20.01
CA LEU A 325 -9.50 -19.73 -18.92
C LEU A 325 -10.26 -21.08 -18.84
N PRO A 326 -9.61 -22.14 -18.43
CA PRO A 326 -10.28 -23.43 -18.16
C PRO A 326 -11.18 -23.33 -16.93
N ALA A 327 -12.09 -24.28 -16.80
CA ALA A 327 -12.94 -24.39 -15.61
C ALA A 327 -12.10 -24.56 -14.33
N GLY A 328 -12.49 -23.87 -13.26
CA GLY A 328 -11.75 -23.87 -11.98
C GLY A 328 -10.68 -22.77 -11.86
N TYR A 329 -10.38 -22.06 -12.92
CA TYR A 329 -9.45 -20.91 -12.88
C TYR A 329 -10.21 -19.59 -12.75
N SER A 330 -9.69 -18.71 -11.91
CA SER A 330 -10.24 -17.37 -11.70
C SER A 330 -9.17 -16.29 -11.80
N VAL A 331 -9.60 -15.06 -12.01
CA VAL A 331 -8.69 -13.91 -12.15
C VAL A 331 -9.10 -12.78 -11.23
N ASP A 332 -8.11 -12.02 -10.78
CA ASP A 332 -8.32 -10.81 -9.99
C ASP A 332 -7.30 -9.73 -10.33
N TRP A 333 -7.69 -8.47 -10.10
CA TRP A 333 -6.87 -7.29 -10.34
C TRP A 333 -6.44 -6.68 -9.02
N SER A 334 -5.15 -6.58 -8.80
CA SER A 334 -4.54 -6.19 -7.53
C SER A 334 -3.51 -5.08 -7.69
N GLY A 335 -2.85 -4.71 -6.60
CA GLY A 335 -1.89 -3.63 -6.55
C GLY A 335 -2.52 -2.31 -6.11
N GLN A 336 -1.95 -1.18 -6.50
CA GLN A 336 -2.51 0.16 -6.19
C GLN A 336 -3.92 0.35 -6.75
N TYR A 337 -4.29 -0.41 -7.77
CA TYR A 337 -5.63 -0.41 -8.34
C TYR A 337 -6.72 -0.79 -7.32
N GLU A 338 -6.44 -1.71 -6.39
CA GLU A 338 -7.38 -2.04 -5.30
C GLU A 338 -7.67 -0.83 -4.40
N HIS A 339 -6.64 -0.04 -4.10
CA HIS A 339 -6.82 1.18 -3.29
C HIS A 339 -7.67 2.21 -4.03
N LYS A 340 -7.48 2.33 -5.36
CA LYS A 340 -8.31 3.19 -6.21
C LYS A 340 -9.77 2.74 -6.19
N ILE A 341 -10.06 1.45 -6.43
CA ILE A 341 -11.44 0.93 -6.41
C ILE A 341 -12.11 1.19 -5.04
N ARG A 342 -11.41 0.90 -3.95
CA ARG A 342 -11.93 1.15 -2.60
C ARG A 342 -12.21 2.64 -2.37
N ALA A 343 -11.30 3.51 -2.77
CA ALA A 343 -11.49 4.95 -2.67
C ALA A 343 -12.69 5.42 -3.51
N ASP A 344 -12.78 5.00 -4.77
CA ASP A 344 -13.88 5.35 -5.67
C ASP A 344 -15.24 4.88 -5.13
N ARG A 345 -15.30 3.66 -4.57
CA ARG A 345 -16.51 3.14 -3.92
C ARG A 345 -16.89 3.96 -2.69
N THR A 346 -15.92 4.29 -1.85
CA THR A 346 -16.15 5.09 -0.65
C THR A 346 -16.62 6.49 -1.02
N ILE A 347 -15.99 7.13 -2.00
CA ILE A 347 -16.35 8.47 -2.46
C ILE A 347 -17.76 8.48 -3.07
N LYS A 348 -18.12 7.48 -3.89
CA LYS A 348 -19.47 7.36 -4.48
C LYS A 348 -20.59 7.27 -3.44
N ILE A 349 -20.31 6.68 -2.28
CA ILE A 349 -21.29 6.58 -1.19
C ILE A 349 -21.23 7.83 -0.31
N LEU A 350 -20.03 8.30 0.03
CA LEU A 350 -19.81 9.39 0.97
C LEU A 350 -20.31 10.73 0.41
N MET A 351 -20.08 11.01 -0.88
CA MET A 351 -20.43 12.30 -1.48
C MET A 351 -21.92 12.60 -1.42
N PRO A 352 -22.85 11.73 -1.85
CA PRO A 352 -24.27 11.98 -1.71
C PRO A 352 -24.72 12.17 -0.24
N VAL A 353 -24.14 11.41 0.68
CA VAL A 353 -24.44 11.52 2.13
C VAL A 353 -23.99 12.87 2.66
N VAL A 354 -22.80 13.33 2.31
CA VAL A 354 -22.28 14.64 2.71
C VAL A 354 -23.13 15.76 2.13
N PHE A 355 -23.50 15.69 0.85
CA PHE A 355 -24.39 16.70 0.22
C PHE A 355 -25.75 16.74 0.89
N LEU A 356 -26.33 15.57 1.21
CA LEU A 356 -27.60 15.51 1.93
C LEU A 356 -27.48 16.15 3.32
N LEU A 357 -26.41 15.82 4.05
CA LEU A 357 -26.14 16.40 5.37
C LEU A 357 -26.01 17.91 5.31
N ILE A 358 -25.22 18.42 4.36
CA ILE A 358 -25.04 19.87 4.14
C ILE A 358 -26.40 20.50 3.83
N PHE A 359 -27.20 19.91 2.93
CA PHE A 359 -28.52 20.43 2.58
C PHE A 359 -29.46 20.49 3.80
N VAL A 360 -29.46 19.44 4.62
CA VAL A 360 -30.28 19.39 5.85
C VAL A 360 -29.82 20.48 6.84
N LEU A 361 -28.52 20.66 7.04
CA LEU A 361 -27.99 21.72 7.91
C LEU A 361 -28.33 23.12 7.37
N LEU A 362 -28.21 23.32 6.05
CA LEU A 362 -28.63 24.58 5.41
C LEU A 362 -30.13 24.84 5.59
N TYR A 363 -30.95 23.80 5.45
CA TYR A 363 -32.39 23.93 5.69
C TYR A 363 -32.70 24.33 7.13
N PHE A 364 -32.03 23.74 8.12
CA PHE A 364 -32.21 24.14 9.51
C PHE A 364 -31.74 25.58 9.79
N THR A 365 -30.72 26.04 9.07
CA THR A 365 -30.19 27.40 9.23
C THR A 365 -31.06 28.44 8.54
N LEU A 366 -31.47 28.17 7.28
CA LEU A 366 -32.21 29.15 6.44
C LEU A 366 -33.72 29.01 6.58
N HIS A 367 -34.22 27.87 7.08
CA HIS A 367 -35.65 27.53 7.21
C HIS A 367 -36.42 27.56 5.88
N ASP A 368 -35.72 27.59 4.75
CA ASP A 368 -36.29 27.55 3.40
C ASP A 368 -35.45 26.61 2.51
N TYR A 369 -36.14 25.63 1.91
CA TYR A 369 -35.50 24.64 1.03
C TYR A 369 -35.01 25.24 -0.30
N VAL A 370 -35.66 26.31 -0.79
CA VAL A 370 -35.28 26.98 -2.04
C VAL A 370 -33.99 27.78 -1.83
N GLU A 371 -33.89 28.48 -0.72
CA GLU A 371 -32.67 29.21 -0.36
C GLU A 371 -31.49 28.28 -0.08
N ALA A 372 -31.75 27.17 0.64
CA ALA A 372 -30.75 26.13 0.81
C ALA A 372 -30.26 25.59 -0.55
N GLY A 373 -31.16 25.41 -1.51
CA GLY A 373 -30.84 25.03 -2.88
C GLY A 373 -29.99 26.07 -3.62
N VAL A 374 -30.26 27.36 -3.46
CA VAL A 374 -29.48 28.45 -4.05
C VAL A 374 -28.03 28.43 -3.51
N VAL A 375 -27.89 28.24 -2.20
CA VAL A 375 -26.55 28.10 -1.60
C VAL A 375 -25.82 26.86 -2.14
N MET A 376 -26.51 25.72 -2.22
CA MET A 376 -25.95 24.50 -2.77
C MET A 376 -25.51 24.63 -4.23
N LEU A 377 -26.11 25.52 -5.01
CA LEU A 377 -25.73 25.77 -6.39
C LEU A 377 -24.30 26.36 -6.51
N SER A 378 -23.73 26.91 -5.43
CA SER A 378 -22.33 27.34 -5.39
C SER A 378 -21.35 26.19 -5.61
N VAL A 379 -21.73 24.96 -5.25
CA VAL A 379 -20.86 23.78 -5.36
C VAL A 379 -20.60 23.36 -6.82
N PRO A 380 -21.59 23.22 -7.71
CA PRO A 380 -21.34 23.00 -9.13
C PRO A 380 -20.46 24.06 -9.79
N PHE A 381 -20.64 25.34 -9.43
CA PHE A 381 -19.78 26.41 -9.95
C PHE A 381 -18.34 26.29 -9.45
N ALA A 382 -18.14 25.91 -8.19
CA ALA A 382 -16.81 25.63 -7.65
C ALA A 382 -16.17 24.44 -8.36
N LEU A 383 -16.94 23.37 -8.66
CA LEU A 383 -16.47 22.23 -9.43
C LEU A 383 -15.93 22.63 -10.80
N ILE A 384 -16.66 23.47 -11.55
CA ILE A 384 -16.24 23.91 -12.88
C ILE A 384 -14.86 24.57 -12.81
N GLY A 385 -14.64 25.49 -11.87
CA GLY A 385 -13.35 26.16 -11.70
C GLY A 385 -12.24 25.21 -11.30
N GLY A 386 -12.52 24.29 -10.38
CA GLY A 386 -11.57 23.29 -9.97
C GLY A 386 -11.16 22.35 -11.11
N MET A 387 -12.13 21.86 -11.89
CA MET A 387 -11.88 20.99 -13.05
C MET A 387 -11.07 21.71 -14.14
N TYR A 388 -11.41 22.98 -14.42
CA TYR A 388 -10.68 23.79 -15.38
C TYR A 388 -9.21 23.97 -14.96
N MET A 389 -8.96 24.23 -13.68
CA MET A 389 -7.59 24.39 -13.16
C MET A 389 -6.76 23.12 -13.26
N ILE A 390 -7.36 21.96 -12.97
CA ILE A 390 -6.71 20.64 -13.14
C ILE A 390 -6.35 20.40 -14.61
N TYR A 391 -7.27 20.72 -15.52
CA TYR A 391 -7.07 20.56 -16.95
C TYR A 391 -5.92 21.45 -17.47
N VAL A 392 -5.91 22.74 -17.11
CA VAL A 392 -4.88 23.70 -17.52
C VAL A 392 -3.49 23.30 -16.99
N LEU A 393 -3.41 22.78 -15.78
CA LEU A 393 -2.15 22.37 -15.16
C LEU A 393 -1.72 20.94 -15.57
N GLY A 394 -2.55 20.21 -16.30
CA GLY A 394 -2.26 18.87 -16.76
C GLY A 394 -2.14 17.82 -15.64
N TYR A 395 -2.85 18.01 -14.53
CA TYR A 395 -2.86 17.03 -13.44
C TYR A 395 -3.84 15.89 -13.72
N ASN A 396 -3.42 14.67 -13.40
CA ASN A 396 -4.30 13.51 -13.45
C ASN A 396 -5.29 13.52 -12.27
N PHE A 397 -6.48 12.99 -12.51
CA PHE A 397 -7.50 12.85 -11.48
C PHE A 397 -7.09 11.80 -10.47
N SER A 398 -6.72 12.21 -9.26
CA SER A 398 -6.20 11.37 -8.19
C SER A 398 -7.01 11.53 -6.89
N ILE A 399 -6.75 10.68 -5.90
CA ILE A 399 -7.36 10.81 -4.57
C ILE A 399 -7.05 12.18 -3.95
N ALA A 400 -5.83 12.71 -4.15
CA ALA A 400 -5.45 14.03 -3.68
C ALA A 400 -6.35 15.14 -4.28
N VAL A 401 -6.67 15.04 -5.56
CA VAL A 401 -7.61 15.95 -6.25
C VAL A 401 -9.00 15.87 -5.63
N TRP A 402 -9.50 14.67 -5.34
CA TRP A 402 -10.80 14.50 -4.67
C TRP A 402 -10.83 15.15 -3.28
N VAL A 403 -9.78 14.99 -2.50
CA VAL A 403 -9.66 15.65 -1.19
C VAL A 403 -9.68 17.18 -1.35
N GLY A 404 -9.01 17.70 -2.37
CA GLY A 404 -9.06 19.13 -2.72
C GLY A 404 -10.48 19.60 -3.05
N PHE A 405 -11.27 18.82 -3.79
CA PHE A 405 -12.67 19.13 -4.05
C PHE A 405 -13.54 19.09 -2.79
N ILE A 406 -13.36 18.11 -1.91
CA ILE A 406 -14.12 18.03 -0.65
C ILE A 406 -13.88 19.27 0.21
N ALA A 407 -12.63 19.69 0.34
CA ALA A 407 -12.29 20.91 1.07
C ALA A 407 -12.90 22.16 0.40
N LEU A 408 -12.86 22.22 -0.93
CA LEU A 408 -13.46 23.31 -1.71
C LEU A 408 -14.97 23.42 -1.48
N TYR A 409 -15.69 22.31 -1.38
CA TYR A 409 -17.14 22.31 -1.17
C TYR A 409 -17.51 22.96 0.17
N GLY A 410 -16.78 22.64 1.23
CA GLY A 410 -16.99 23.28 2.54
C GLY A 410 -16.89 24.80 2.46
N VAL A 411 -15.82 25.29 1.86
CA VAL A 411 -15.58 26.74 1.72
C VAL A 411 -16.60 27.42 0.78
N ALA A 412 -16.99 26.74 -0.31
CA ALA A 412 -17.98 27.28 -1.24
C ALA A 412 -19.35 27.45 -0.59
N VAL A 413 -19.80 26.46 0.19
CA VAL A 413 -21.09 26.51 0.91
C VAL A 413 -21.05 27.56 2.02
N GLU A 414 -19.99 27.59 2.85
CA GLU A 414 -19.81 28.60 3.90
C GLU A 414 -19.96 30.02 3.36
N THR A 415 -19.30 30.30 2.26
CA THR A 415 -19.33 31.60 1.63
C THR A 415 -20.71 31.96 1.04
N GLY A 416 -21.44 30.95 0.56
CA GLY A 416 -22.81 31.09 0.06
C GLY A 416 -23.82 31.43 1.16
N VAL A 417 -23.75 30.70 2.28
CA VAL A 417 -24.61 30.93 3.45
C VAL A 417 -24.50 32.36 3.94
N VAL A 418 -23.25 32.80 4.16
CA VAL A 418 -22.99 34.13 4.67
C VAL A 418 -23.57 35.22 3.75
N MET A 419 -23.48 35.06 2.42
CA MET A 419 -24.09 36.01 1.49
C MET A 419 -25.61 36.05 1.65
N VAL A 420 -26.28 34.90 1.67
CA VAL A 420 -27.74 34.84 1.80
C VAL A 420 -28.23 35.44 3.12
N VAL A 421 -27.52 35.23 4.23
CA VAL A 421 -27.84 35.82 5.54
C VAL A 421 -27.82 37.37 5.47
N TYR A 422 -26.82 37.97 4.83
CA TYR A 422 -26.78 39.44 4.70
C TYR A 422 -27.79 40.02 3.72
N LEU A 423 -28.15 39.27 2.68
CA LEU A 423 -29.25 39.65 1.79
C LEU A 423 -30.59 39.63 2.54
N HIS A 424 -30.79 38.67 3.43
CA HIS A 424 -31.96 38.64 4.32
C HIS A 424 -31.97 39.81 5.31
N GLU A 425 -30.86 40.04 5.99
CA GLU A 425 -30.73 41.13 6.95
C GLU A 425 -31.12 42.48 6.33
N ALA A 426 -30.60 42.74 5.11
CA ALA A 426 -30.93 43.97 4.39
C ALA A 426 -32.41 44.07 3.98
N LEU A 427 -33.04 42.94 3.60
CA LEU A 427 -34.45 42.90 3.23
C LEU A 427 -35.37 42.95 4.45
N ASP A 428 -35.06 42.18 5.51
CA ASP A 428 -35.86 42.12 6.75
C ASP A 428 -35.90 43.51 7.45
N LYS A 429 -34.78 44.26 7.44
CA LYS A 429 -34.74 45.62 7.94
C LYS A 429 -35.78 46.52 7.26
N ARG A 430 -35.99 46.37 5.95
CA ARG A 430 -36.98 47.14 5.18
C ARG A 430 -38.39 46.63 5.40
N LEU A 431 -38.58 45.30 5.51
CA LEU A 431 -39.85 44.67 5.83
C LEU A 431 -40.37 45.10 7.21
N LEU A 432 -39.50 45.09 8.22
CA LEU A 432 -39.84 45.54 9.57
C LEU A 432 -40.17 47.05 9.64
N ALA A 433 -39.44 47.90 8.90
CA ALA A 433 -39.76 49.33 8.80
C ALA A 433 -41.13 49.55 8.13
N ALA A 434 -41.48 48.77 7.10
CA ALA A 434 -42.81 48.85 6.49
C ALA A 434 -43.92 48.37 7.44
N GLN A 435 -43.70 47.30 8.22
CA GLN A 435 -44.66 46.80 9.22
C GLN A 435 -44.89 47.77 10.38
N ARG A 436 -43.85 48.53 10.74
CA ARG A 436 -43.94 49.58 11.79
C ARG A 436 -44.64 50.85 11.32
N GLY A 437 -44.99 50.92 10.03
CA GLY A 437 -45.59 52.12 9.45
C GLY A 437 -44.63 53.30 9.18
N GLU A 438 -43.33 53.04 9.34
CA GLU A 438 -42.27 54.04 9.06
C GLU A 438 -42.02 54.22 7.55
N ARG A 439 -42.51 53.25 6.75
CA ARG A 439 -42.43 53.24 5.29
C ARG A 439 -43.75 52.77 4.67
N GLY A 440 -44.01 53.16 3.42
CA GLY A 440 -45.11 52.62 2.63
C GLY A 440 -44.96 51.15 2.28
N ALA A 441 -45.92 50.57 1.55
CA ALA A 441 -45.85 49.19 1.09
C ALA A 441 -44.55 48.92 0.31
N LEU A 442 -43.96 47.72 0.53
CA LEU A 442 -42.72 47.33 -0.16
C LEU A 442 -42.91 47.33 -1.68
N THR A 443 -41.94 47.94 -2.35
CA THR A 443 -41.88 47.99 -3.81
C THR A 443 -40.81 47.03 -4.36
N LEU A 444 -40.87 46.74 -5.65
CA LEU A 444 -39.82 45.99 -6.35
C LEU A 444 -38.45 46.68 -6.17
N GLN A 445 -38.41 47.99 -6.17
CA GLN A 445 -37.17 48.78 -5.99
C GLN A 445 -36.54 48.52 -4.61
N ASP A 446 -37.34 48.33 -3.57
CA ASP A 446 -36.83 48.02 -2.23
C ASP A 446 -36.12 46.67 -2.16
N ILE A 447 -36.57 45.68 -2.96
CA ILE A 447 -35.88 44.38 -3.08
C ILE A 447 -34.53 44.52 -3.78
N TYR A 448 -34.47 45.29 -4.87
CA TYR A 448 -33.22 45.60 -5.57
C TYR A 448 -32.22 46.33 -4.66
N ASP A 449 -32.69 47.35 -3.99
CA ASP A 449 -31.84 48.14 -3.08
C ASP A 449 -31.37 47.33 -1.88
N ALA A 450 -32.20 46.41 -1.36
CA ALA A 450 -31.81 45.48 -0.31
C ALA A 450 -30.71 44.49 -0.80
N ALA A 451 -30.87 43.99 -2.01
CA ALA A 451 -29.88 43.08 -2.61
C ALA A 451 -28.56 43.78 -2.87
N VAL A 452 -28.59 45.01 -3.35
CA VAL A 452 -27.37 45.83 -3.53
C VAL A 452 -26.71 46.13 -2.19
N GLU A 453 -27.46 46.58 -1.18
CA GLU A 453 -26.95 46.87 0.16
C GLU A 453 -26.29 45.65 0.79
N GLY A 454 -26.98 44.49 0.84
CA GLY A 454 -26.45 43.25 1.40
C GLY A 454 -25.19 42.74 0.66
N SER A 455 -25.19 42.85 -0.68
CA SER A 455 -24.04 42.45 -1.50
C SER A 455 -22.83 43.36 -1.29
N VAL A 456 -23.03 44.69 -1.23
CA VAL A 456 -21.95 45.67 -1.04
C VAL A 456 -21.33 45.54 0.35
N LEU A 457 -22.13 45.31 1.39
CA LEU A 457 -21.63 45.09 2.75
C LEU A 457 -20.70 43.88 2.83
N ARG A 458 -20.95 42.84 2.01
CA ARG A 458 -20.16 41.60 2.00
C ARG A 458 -19.08 41.52 0.92
N LEU A 459 -19.08 42.42 -0.03
CA LEU A 459 -18.09 42.41 -1.12
C LEU A 459 -16.65 42.45 -0.59
N ARG A 460 -16.33 43.41 0.26
CA ARG A 460 -14.98 43.61 0.79
C ARG A 460 -14.52 42.44 1.68
N PRO A 461 -15.26 42.03 2.73
CA PRO A 461 -14.88 40.89 3.55
C PRO A 461 -14.73 39.60 2.73
N LYS A 462 -15.64 39.37 1.77
CA LYS A 462 -15.60 38.17 0.92
C LYS A 462 -14.38 38.14 0.02
N LEU A 463 -14.06 39.24 -0.64
CA LEU A 463 -12.84 39.29 -1.46
C LEU A 463 -11.59 39.11 -0.61
N MET A 464 -11.54 39.66 0.61
CA MET A 464 -10.41 39.46 1.52
C MET A 464 -10.23 37.97 1.90
N THR A 465 -11.31 37.28 2.28
CA THR A 465 -11.21 35.86 2.66
C THR A 465 -10.77 34.97 1.49
N VAL A 466 -11.35 35.19 0.30
CA VAL A 466 -10.97 34.40 -0.91
C VAL A 466 -9.52 34.69 -1.31
N LEU A 467 -9.13 35.98 -1.35
CA LEU A 467 -7.75 36.34 -1.71
C LEU A 467 -6.74 35.84 -0.68
N THR A 468 -7.04 35.93 0.62
CA THR A 468 -6.16 35.37 1.66
C THR A 468 -5.98 33.86 1.52
N ALA A 469 -7.07 33.13 1.30
CA ALA A 469 -7.02 31.70 1.06
C ALA A 469 -6.21 31.36 -0.21
N MET A 470 -6.45 32.07 -1.31
CA MET A 470 -5.70 31.87 -2.56
C MET A 470 -4.22 32.18 -2.39
N ILE A 471 -3.87 33.33 -1.79
CA ILE A 471 -2.48 33.72 -1.56
C ILE A 471 -1.75 32.69 -0.66
N GLY A 472 -2.46 32.15 0.34
CA GLY A 472 -1.91 31.07 1.18
C GLY A 472 -1.66 29.76 0.44
N LEU A 473 -2.46 29.47 -0.60
CA LEU A 473 -2.33 28.24 -1.39
C LEU A 473 -1.34 28.36 -2.57
N VAL A 474 -1.16 29.57 -3.12
CA VAL A 474 -0.30 29.82 -4.29
C VAL A 474 1.16 29.36 -4.07
N PRO A 475 1.83 29.56 -2.93
CA PRO A 475 3.19 29.09 -2.72
C PRO A 475 3.35 27.56 -2.84
N VAL A 476 2.29 26.81 -2.51
CA VAL A 476 2.29 25.35 -2.65
C VAL A 476 2.46 24.92 -4.11
N MET A 477 1.95 25.72 -5.06
CA MET A 477 2.06 25.42 -6.50
C MET A 477 3.50 25.47 -7.01
N TRP A 478 4.39 26.23 -6.36
CA TRP A 478 5.81 26.31 -6.68
C TRP A 478 6.70 25.41 -5.82
N ALA A 479 6.13 24.72 -4.81
CA ALA A 479 6.90 23.83 -3.96
C ALA A 479 7.61 22.74 -4.80
N THR A 480 8.89 22.47 -4.51
CA THR A 480 9.71 21.47 -5.21
C THR A 480 10.18 20.33 -4.28
N GLY A 481 9.88 20.43 -2.99
CA GLY A 481 10.29 19.46 -1.96
C GLY A 481 9.51 18.15 -1.98
N THR A 482 9.87 17.27 -1.06
CA THR A 482 9.17 16.00 -0.83
C THR A 482 7.69 16.26 -0.49
N GLY A 483 6.78 15.54 -1.15
CA GLY A 483 5.34 15.71 -1.00
C GLY A 483 4.70 16.75 -1.93
N ALA A 484 5.47 17.55 -2.66
CA ALA A 484 4.94 18.52 -3.63
C ALA A 484 4.05 17.87 -4.69
N ASP A 485 4.38 16.64 -5.10
CA ASP A 485 3.62 15.87 -6.09
C ASP A 485 2.19 15.52 -5.61
N VAL A 486 1.95 15.49 -4.31
CA VAL A 486 0.62 15.27 -3.70
C VAL A 486 -0.06 16.59 -3.37
N MET A 487 0.69 17.56 -2.83
CA MET A 487 0.15 18.84 -2.38
C MET A 487 -0.33 19.70 -3.55
N LYS A 488 0.38 19.74 -4.68
CA LYS A 488 -0.02 20.51 -5.87
C LYS A 488 -1.36 20.06 -6.46
N PRO A 489 -1.58 18.75 -6.76
CA PRO A 489 -2.87 18.27 -7.24
C PRO A 489 -4.03 18.48 -6.24
N LEU A 490 -3.75 18.46 -4.93
CA LEU A 490 -4.75 18.77 -3.90
C LEU A 490 -5.14 20.25 -3.91
N THR A 491 -4.17 21.15 -4.10
CA THR A 491 -4.35 22.60 -4.02
C THR A 491 -4.96 23.19 -5.31
N ALA A 492 -4.65 22.60 -6.47
CA ALA A 492 -5.09 23.10 -7.76
C ALA A 492 -6.62 23.27 -7.87
N PRO A 493 -7.48 22.30 -7.53
CA PRO A 493 -8.92 22.46 -7.60
C PRO A 493 -9.43 23.52 -6.62
N MET A 494 -8.77 23.69 -5.47
CA MET A 494 -9.16 24.72 -4.50
C MET A 494 -8.96 26.13 -5.05
N ILE A 495 -7.81 26.41 -5.68
CA ILE A 495 -7.53 27.73 -6.25
C ILE A 495 -8.54 28.06 -7.36
N GLY A 496 -8.72 27.14 -8.32
CA GLY A 496 -9.65 27.36 -9.44
C GLY A 496 -11.10 27.47 -8.98
N GLY A 497 -11.51 26.62 -8.06
CA GLY A 497 -12.88 26.59 -7.57
C GLY A 497 -13.23 27.73 -6.62
N LEU A 498 -12.28 28.26 -5.83
CA LEU A 498 -12.48 29.46 -5.03
C LEU A 498 -12.78 30.68 -5.91
N LEU A 499 -12.07 30.81 -7.03
CA LEU A 499 -12.29 31.92 -7.97
C LEU A 499 -13.70 31.89 -8.56
N THR A 500 -14.13 30.73 -9.10
CA THR A 500 -15.46 30.61 -9.71
C THR A 500 -16.59 30.65 -8.69
N SER A 501 -16.39 30.07 -7.49
CA SER A 501 -17.32 30.18 -6.39
C SER A 501 -17.50 31.63 -5.92
N ALA A 502 -16.42 32.40 -5.87
CA ALA A 502 -16.50 33.82 -5.53
C ALA A 502 -17.36 34.60 -6.53
N VAL A 503 -17.15 34.40 -7.83
CA VAL A 503 -17.97 35.03 -8.88
C VAL A 503 -19.45 34.61 -8.74
N HIS A 504 -19.72 33.32 -8.53
CA HIS A 504 -21.08 32.82 -8.31
C HIS A 504 -21.76 33.52 -7.12
N VAL A 505 -21.10 33.55 -5.97
CA VAL A 505 -21.67 34.11 -4.74
C VAL A 505 -21.86 35.62 -4.83
N LEU A 506 -20.98 36.34 -5.52
CA LEU A 506 -21.06 37.81 -5.64
C LEU A 506 -22.06 38.25 -6.72
N VAL A 507 -22.29 37.46 -7.76
CA VAL A 507 -23.13 37.84 -8.91
C VAL A 507 -24.41 37.01 -8.97
N VAL A 508 -24.28 35.70 -9.02
CA VAL A 508 -25.42 34.81 -9.28
C VAL A 508 -26.34 34.70 -8.06
N THR A 509 -25.77 34.54 -6.86
CA THR A 509 -26.58 34.41 -5.63
C THR A 509 -27.48 35.62 -5.37
N PRO A 510 -27.01 36.90 -5.45
CA PRO A 510 -27.90 38.06 -5.29
C PRO A 510 -28.98 38.14 -6.38
N VAL A 511 -28.65 37.80 -7.63
CA VAL A 511 -29.65 37.79 -8.72
C VAL A 511 -30.74 36.77 -8.48
N LEU A 512 -30.36 35.52 -8.10
CA LEU A 512 -31.33 34.46 -7.76
C LEU A 512 -32.19 34.87 -6.56
N PHE A 513 -31.58 35.49 -5.54
CA PHE A 513 -32.30 35.98 -4.39
C PHE A 513 -33.37 37.02 -4.80
N VAL A 514 -33.00 38.01 -5.64
CA VAL A 514 -33.95 39.01 -6.15
C VAL A 514 -35.11 38.37 -6.90
N ILE A 515 -34.82 37.43 -7.83
CA ILE A 515 -35.85 36.72 -8.61
C ILE A 515 -36.81 35.96 -7.69
N MET A 516 -36.29 35.33 -6.64
CA MET A 516 -37.12 34.62 -5.67
C MET A 516 -38.03 35.55 -4.87
N LYS A 517 -37.46 36.62 -4.32
CA LYS A 517 -38.21 37.61 -3.49
C LYS A 517 -39.18 38.44 -4.33
N GLU A 518 -38.87 38.74 -5.59
CA GLU A 518 -39.82 39.33 -6.54
C GLU A 518 -41.03 38.42 -6.77
N ARG A 519 -40.80 37.12 -6.98
CA ARG A 519 -41.89 36.16 -7.11
C ARG A 519 -42.74 36.03 -5.85
N ALA A 520 -42.12 36.07 -4.68
CA ALA A 520 -42.80 36.06 -3.39
C ALA A 520 -43.61 37.32 -3.18
N LEU A 521 -43.10 38.52 -3.54
CA LEU A 521 -43.81 39.78 -3.49
C LEU A 521 -45.06 39.74 -4.39
N LYS A 522 -44.91 39.31 -5.65
CA LYS A 522 -46.04 39.17 -6.59
C LYS A 522 -47.11 38.21 -6.13
N LYS A 523 -46.77 37.17 -5.36
CA LYS A 523 -47.68 36.20 -4.78
C LYS A 523 -48.28 36.64 -3.43
N GLY A 524 -47.82 37.75 -2.86
CA GLY A 524 -48.21 38.20 -1.52
C GLY A 524 -47.74 37.34 -0.37
N THR A 525 -46.70 36.50 -0.61
CA THR A 525 -46.14 35.57 0.37
C THR A 525 -44.81 36.04 0.94
N LEU A 526 -44.47 37.31 0.78
CA LEU A 526 -43.21 37.86 1.30
C LEU A 526 -43.37 38.15 2.80
N GLU A 527 -42.69 37.36 3.62
CA GLU A 527 -42.67 37.46 5.08
C GLU A 527 -41.24 37.79 5.57
N VAL A 528 -41.15 38.32 6.79
CA VAL A 528 -39.86 38.51 7.49
C VAL A 528 -39.22 37.16 7.71
N SER A 529 -37.93 37.09 7.45
CA SER A 529 -37.18 35.84 7.62
C SER A 529 -37.28 35.33 9.07
N LYS A 530 -37.43 34.01 9.22
CA LYS A 530 -37.41 33.38 10.55
C LYS A 530 -36.07 33.55 11.28
N MET A 531 -35.01 33.96 10.56
CA MET A 531 -33.71 34.27 11.14
C MET A 531 -33.70 35.63 11.88
N ALA A 532 -34.62 36.54 11.58
CA ALA A 532 -34.68 37.87 12.23
C ALA A 532 -34.85 37.79 13.76
N GLY A 533 -35.48 36.73 14.27
CA GLY A 533 -35.61 36.49 15.70
C GLY A 533 -34.31 36.14 16.43
N TRP A 534 -33.27 35.70 15.72
CA TRP A 534 -31.96 35.37 16.30
C TRP A 534 -30.99 36.54 16.32
N MET A 535 -31.21 37.55 15.48
CA MET A 535 -30.37 38.74 15.38
C MET A 535 -30.79 39.87 16.32
N SER A 536 -31.93 39.74 17.00
CA SER A 536 -32.43 40.73 17.97
C SER A 536 -31.94 40.47 19.40
N HIS A 537 -31.10 39.49 19.61
CA HIS A 537 -30.38 39.19 20.84
C HIS A 537 -28.87 39.31 20.60
#